data_fef4e47317531d2d2d0612946826ee3d
#
_entry.id   fef4e47317531d2d2d0612946826ee3d
#
_cell.length_a   1.000
_cell.length_b   1.000
_cell.length_c   1.000
_cell.angle_alpha   90.00
_cell.angle_beta   90.00
_cell.angle_gamma   90.00
#
_symmetry.space_group_name_H-M   'P 1'
#
loop_
_entity.id
_entity.type
_entity.pdbx_description
1 polymer ?
#
loop_
_entity_poly.entity_id
_entity_poly.type
_entity_poly.pdbx_seq_one_letter_code
_entity_poly.pdbx_strand_id
1 'polypeptide(L)'
;MKVLIVGAGVVGITTAYYLRADDHEITVIERQTGAGLETSFANAGQLCRYTARPWAAPSVPSMIIREFGRADAPFLVHLRADPAMWRWLAKFLLQCRGSKHQTTRSNLMRIAVHSANLMDELVKTENVNFNHERNGVLHLFRNQKSLDHATDEERHVEDPEARGEALNRDGCIAIEPALAQNPSQFIGGIFHRHEQTGDAHRFTKELSKLLKNRGVIFRYGVNAQRILSKGNRVSGLTTDQGVIESDAVVISAANSSAQLLNSAYPKLPIYPVKGYSITVQTSGFNGAPKIGIQDHSRKIGFSRLGEQLRAAGTAEFGARDDAPDHTRIEALCNQTRILFPGAGEFETAKTWAGLRPMTPDGAPIVGRTKWKNLFVNTGHGSLGWSLACGSSHIIADVVSERTPTIDLTGLTIDRFA
;
A
#
# COMPACT_ATOMS: atom_id res chain seq x y z
N MET A 1 -12.60 22.65 14.03
CA MET A 1 -11.41 22.62 14.91
C MET A 1 -10.14 22.65 14.07
N LYS A 2 -9.00 23.01 14.67
CA LYS A 2 -7.68 22.96 14.01
C LYS A 2 -7.12 21.53 14.11
N VAL A 3 -6.94 20.88 12.97
CA VAL A 3 -6.41 19.51 12.88
C VAL A 3 -5.04 19.53 12.20
N LEU A 4 -4.04 18.98 12.89
CA LEU A 4 -2.69 18.80 12.37
C LEU A 4 -2.51 17.35 11.88
N ILE A 5 -2.15 17.19 10.60
CA ILE A 5 -1.85 15.89 10.00
C ILE A 5 -0.34 15.78 9.78
N VAL A 6 0.26 14.69 10.24
CA VAL A 6 1.69 14.40 10.07
C VAL A 6 1.87 13.38 8.96
N GLY A 7 2.49 13.82 7.86
CA GLY A 7 2.74 13.04 6.66
C GLY A 7 1.82 13.41 5.50
N ALA A 8 2.43 13.72 4.34
CA ALA A 8 1.73 14.03 3.09
C ALA A 8 1.84 12.89 2.05
N GLY A 9 1.93 11.64 2.49
CA GLY A 9 1.70 10.46 1.66
C GLY A 9 0.23 10.33 1.27
N VAL A 10 -0.11 9.36 0.43
CA VAL A 10 -1.50 9.15 -0.04
C VAL A 10 -2.49 9.07 1.12
N VAL A 11 -2.14 8.43 2.22
CA VAL A 11 -3.00 8.29 3.41
C VAL A 11 -3.23 9.64 4.10
N GLY A 12 -2.18 10.44 4.31
CA GLY A 12 -2.32 11.77 4.93
C GLY A 12 -3.10 12.76 4.08
N ILE A 13 -2.90 12.74 2.76
CA ILE A 13 -3.61 13.61 1.82
C ILE A 13 -5.09 13.24 1.71
N THR A 14 -5.44 11.95 1.64
CA THR A 14 -6.85 11.51 1.69
C THR A 14 -7.50 11.80 3.05
N THR A 15 -6.74 11.70 4.15
CA THR A 15 -7.22 12.13 5.48
C THR A 15 -7.55 13.63 5.49
N ALA A 16 -6.67 14.46 4.91
CA ALA A 16 -6.93 15.89 4.78
C ALA A 16 -8.19 16.18 3.94
N TYR A 17 -8.43 15.38 2.89
CA TYR A 17 -9.61 15.52 2.02
C TYR A 17 -10.92 15.31 2.80
N TYR A 18 -11.06 14.20 3.51
CA TYR A 18 -12.29 13.91 4.24
C TYR A 18 -12.48 14.84 5.44
N LEU A 19 -11.43 15.19 6.19
CA LEU A 19 -11.51 16.15 7.28
C LEU A 19 -11.86 17.58 6.81
N ARG A 20 -11.37 17.98 5.63
CA ARG A 20 -11.73 19.29 5.06
C ARG A 20 -13.17 19.34 4.60
N ALA A 21 -13.72 18.22 4.14
CA ALA A 21 -15.14 18.09 3.82
C ALA A 21 -16.06 18.26 5.07
N ASP A 22 -15.53 17.97 6.26
CA ASP A 22 -16.17 18.19 7.56
C ASP A 22 -15.89 19.61 8.15
N ASP A 23 -15.48 20.58 7.34
CA ASP A 23 -15.18 21.98 7.71
C ASP A 23 -14.11 22.17 8.81
N HIS A 24 -13.20 21.22 8.96
CA HIS A 24 -12.04 21.42 9.82
C HIS A 24 -10.98 22.33 9.17
N GLU A 25 -10.24 23.08 10.00
CA GLU A 25 -9.05 23.82 9.59
C GLU A 25 -7.85 22.87 9.57
N ILE A 26 -7.36 22.52 8.37
CA ILE A 26 -6.35 21.48 8.21
C ILE A 26 -4.97 22.08 7.95
N THR A 27 -4.00 21.64 8.73
CA THR A 27 -2.56 21.82 8.43
C THR A 27 -1.93 20.45 8.24
N VAL A 28 -1.24 20.25 7.11
CA VAL A 28 -0.45 19.06 6.81
C VAL A 28 1.03 19.40 6.90
N ILE A 29 1.79 18.67 7.71
CA ILE A 29 3.25 18.78 7.74
C ILE A 29 3.90 17.55 7.12
N GLU A 30 5.00 17.76 6.37
CA GLU A 30 5.72 16.73 5.66
C GLU A 30 7.22 17.02 5.66
N ARG A 31 8.04 16.02 5.95
CA ARG A 31 9.50 16.16 5.97
C ARG A 31 10.12 16.30 4.59
N GLN A 32 9.46 15.78 3.57
CA GLN A 32 9.88 15.92 2.17
C GLN A 32 9.48 17.30 1.60
N THR A 33 10.02 17.61 0.42
CA THR A 33 9.77 18.87 -0.29
C THR A 33 8.41 18.93 -0.99
N GLY A 34 7.62 17.86 -0.93
CA GLY A 34 6.33 17.76 -1.59
C GLY A 34 5.52 16.53 -1.14
N ALA A 35 4.29 16.45 -1.61
CA ALA A 35 3.39 15.33 -1.31
C ALA A 35 3.76 14.05 -2.08
N GLY A 36 3.64 12.90 -1.44
CA GLY A 36 3.76 11.58 -2.07
C GLY A 36 5.17 11.15 -2.47
N LEU A 37 6.21 11.75 -1.91
CA LEU A 37 7.62 11.51 -2.32
C LEU A 37 8.29 10.30 -1.66
N GLU A 38 7.60 9.59 -0.76
CA GLU A 38 8.12 8.36 -0.14
C GLU A 38 7.38 7.12 -0.68
N THR A 39 6.85 6.26 0.16
CA THR A 39 6.20 4.98 -0.22
C THR A 39 5.06 5.14 -1.25
N SER A 40 4.46 6.32 -1.36
CA SER A 40 3.43 6.64 -2.35
C SER A 40 3.99 6.99 -3.74
N PHE A 41 5.32 7.15 -3.89
CA PHE A 41 5.94 7.69 -5.12
C PHE A 41 5.85 6.71 -6.28
N ALA A 42 6.25 5.44 -6.07
CA ALA A 42 6.35 4.49 -7.17
C ALA A 42 5.99 3.05 -6.75
N ASN A 43 4.83 2.89 -6.10
CA ASN A 43 4.25 1.58 -5.80
C ASN A 43 3.74 0.88 -7.08
N ALA A 44 3.19 -0.33 -6.94
CA ALA A 44 2.70 -1.13 -8.08
C ALA A 44 1.54 -0.50 -8.86
N GLY A 45 0.88 0.52 -8.32
CA GLY A 45 -0.26 1.19 -8.98
C GLY A 45 -1.58 0.40 -8.95
N GLN A 46 -1.65 -0.75 -8.28
CA GLN A 46 -2.86 -1.56 -8.18
C GLN A 46 -3.75 -1.10 -7.03
N LEU A 47 -5.05 -1.05 -7.27
CA LEU A 47 -6.11 -0.75 -6.32
C LEU A 47 -6.95 -2.02 -6.11
N CYS A 48 -6.70 -2.68 -4.97
CA CYS A 48 -7.35 -3.92 -4.60
C CYS A 48 -8.69 -3.66 -3.92
N ARG A 49 -9.78 -4.09 -4.56
CA ARG A 49 -11.14 -4.08 -3.98
C ARG A 49 -11.42 -5.40 -3.26
N TYR A 50 -11.19 -6.52 -3.92
CA TYR A 50 -11.51 -7.86 -3.45
C TYR A 50 -10.29 -8.76 -3.24
N THR A 51 -9.11 -8.31 -3.70
CA THR A 51 -7.85 -9.06 -3.60
C THR A 51 -6.94 -8.59 -2.47
N ALA A 52 -7.42 -7.72 -1.58
CA ALA A 52 -6.67 -7.26 -0.41
C ALA A 52 -6.42 -8.43 0.56
N ARG A 53 -5.17 -8.92 0.61
CA ARG A 53 -4.77 -10.08 1.42
C ARG A 53 -3.56 -9.73 2.29
N PRO A 54 -3.50 -10.24 3.54
CA PRO A 54 -2.32 -10.09 4.37
C PRO A 54 -1.16 -10.95 3.83
N TRP A 55 0.06 -10.48 4.02
CA TRP A 55 1.25 -11.27 3.66
C TRP A 55 1.47 -12.46 4.60
N ALA A 56 1.03 -12.35 5.85
CA ALA A 56 1.11 -13.43 6.83
C ALA A 56 0.15 -14.56 6.44
N ALA A 57 0.60 -15.49 5.61
CA ALA A 57 -0.16 -16.66 5.17
C ALA A 57 0.52 -17.96 5.60
N PRO A 58 -0.22 -19.08 5.75
CA PRO A 58 0.33 -20.38 6.18
C PRO A 58 1.47 -20.91 5.31
N SER A 59 1.51 -20.54 4.03
CA SER A 59 2.56 -20.94 3.08
C SER A 59 3.86 -20.16 3.22
N VAL A 60 3.85 -18.99 3.87
CA VAL A 60 5.00 -18.07 3.89
C VAL A 60 6.19 -18.59 4.68
N PRO A 61 6.06 -19.24 5.85
CA PRO A 61 7.23 -19.78 6.55
C PRO A 61 8.02 -20.80 5.70
N SER A 62 7.35 -21.71 5.02
CA SER A 62 8.00 -22.69 4.13
C SER A 62 8.61 -22.03 2.89
N MET A 63 7.99 -20.97 2.37
CA MET A 63 8.52 -20.19 1.26
C MET A 63 9.80 -19.46 1.65
N ILE A 64 9.85 -18.82 2.82
CA ILE A 64 11.06 -18.13 3.31
C ILE A 64 12.23 -19.11 3.40
N ILE A 65 12.01 -20.33 3.94
CA ILE A 65 13.06 -21.36 4.04
C ILE A 65 13.53 -21.80 2.66
N ARG A 66 12.63 -22.05 1.73
CA ARG A 66 12.97 -22.53 0.38
C ARG A 66 13.73 -21.50 -0.45
N GLU A 67 13.38 -20.23 -0.31
CA GLU A 67 13.98 -19.13 -1.08
C GLU A 67 15.21 -18.50 -0.38
N PHE A 68 15.55 -18.99 0.81
CA PHE A 68 16.66 -18.43 1.60
C PHE A 68 18.00 -18.51 0.86
N GLY A 69 18.72 -17.40 0.83
CA GLY A 69 20.04 -17.31 0.17
C GLY A 69 20.01 -17.07 -1.34
N ARG A 70 18.84 -17.05 -1.97
CA ARG A 70 18.72 -16.75 -3.41
C ARG A 70 18.71 -15.24 -3.63
N ALA A 71 19.56 -14.76 -4.54
CA ALA A 71 19.67 -13.33 -4.86
C ALA A 71 18.41 -12.77 -5.58
N ASP A 72 17.67 -13.62 -6.31
CA ASP A 72 16.46 -13.28 -7.06
C ASP A 72 15.17 -13.59 -6.29
N ALA A 73 15.25 -14.03 -5.03
CA ALA A 73 14.10 -14.37 -4.22
C ALA A 73 13.13 -13.18 -4.06
N PRO A 74 11.80 -13.39 -4.11
CA PRO A 74 10.82 -12.34 -3.86
C PRO A 74 10.87 -11.82 -2.41
N PHE A 75 11.40 -12.62 -1.48
CA PHE A 75 11.64 -12.26 -0.08
C PHE A 75 13.11 -12.40 0.26
N LEU A 76 13.72 -11.34 0.75
CA LEU A 76 15.09 -11.33 1.24
C LEU A 76 15.11 -10.92 2.71
N VAL A 77 15.80 -11.69 3.52
CA VAL A 77 16.03 -11.37 4.94
C VAL A 77 17.53 -11.25 5.18
N HIS A 78 17.99 -10.05 5.53
CA HIS A 78 19.36 -9.86 5.97
C HIS A 78 19.49 -10.29 7.43
N LEU A 79 20.37 -11.22 7.70
CA LEU A 79 20.68 -11.67 9.06
C LEU A 79 21.51 -10.59 9.78
N ARG A 80 20.84 -9.77 10.58
CA ARG A 80 21.43 -8.64 11.31
C ARG A 80 21.09 -8.69 12.78
N ALA A 81 21.93 -8.07 13.59
CA ALA A 81 21.67 -7.80 15.01
C ALA A 81 20.69 -6.61 15.15
N ASP A 82 19.47 -6.80 14.67
CA ASP A 82 18.36 -5.86 14.80
C ASP A 82 17.24 -6.48 15.63
N PRO A 83 17.18 -6.16 16.96
CA PRO A 83 16.16 -6.71 17.84
C PRO A 83 14.73 -6.32 17.44
N ALA A 84 14.53 -5.19 16.76
CA ALA A 84 13.22 -4.76 16.28
C ALA A 84 12.74 -5.66 15.14
N MET A 85 13.63 -5.98 14.19
CA MET A 85 13.37 -6.91 13.10
C MET A 85 12.97 -8.30 13.62
N TRP A 86 13.75 -8.86 14.53
CA TRP A 86 13.51 -10.20 15.03
C TRP A 86 12.22 -10.30 15.85
N ARG A 87 11.91 -9.29 16.66
CA ARG A 87 10.61 -9.21 17.35
C ARG A 87 9.45 -9.10 16.37
N TRP A 88 9.60 -8.29 15.32
CA TRP A 88 8.58 -8.16 14.30
C TRP A 88 8.39 -9.47 13.53
N LEU A 89 9.47 -10.13 13.09
CA LEU A 89 9.42 -11.44 12.42
C LEU A 89 8.76 -12.51 13.28
N ALA A 90 9.08 -12.56 14.58
CA ALA A 90 8.43 -13.50 15.50
C ALA A 90 6.91 -13.27 15.57
N LYS A 91 6.48 -12.00 15.71
CA LYS A 91 5.05 -11.64 15.65
C LYS A 91 4.41 -11.99 14.30
N PHE A 92 5.11 -11.73 13.19
CA PHE A 92 4.65 -12.06 11.85
C PHE A 92 4.43 -13.57 11.66
N LEU A 93 5.37 -14.41 12.10
CA LEU A 93 5.24 -15.86 12.03
C LEU A 93 4.04 -16.38 12.85
N LEU A 94 3.72 -15.74 13.98
CA LEU A 94 2.51 -16.07 14.75
C LEU A 94 1.22 -15.72 14.01
N GLN A 95 1.24 -14.73 13.11
CA GLN A 95 0.09 -14.37 12.26
C GLN A 95 -0.05 -15.28 11.03
N CYS A 96 0.96 -16.08 10.67
CA CYS A 96 0.89 -17.03 9.55
C CYS A 96 -0.02 -18.25 9.81
N ARG A 97 -0.68 -18.33 10.96
CA ARG A 97 -1.65 -19.39 11.28
C ARG A 97 -2.95 -19.19 10.49
N GLY A 98 -3.56 -20.28 10.01
CA GLY A 98 -4.73 -20.21 9.13
C GLY A 98 -5.89 -19.38 9.68
N SER A 99 -6.27 -19.56 10.97
CA SER A 99 -7.34 -18.78 11.60
C SER A 99 -7.02 -17.29 11.68
N LYS A 100 -5.77 -16.91 12.03
CA LYS A 100 -5.31 -15.52 12.08
C LYS A 100 -5.33 -14.90 10.69
N HIS A 101 -4.79 -15.62 9.69
CA HIS A 101 -4.80 -15.19 8.31
C HIS A 101 -6.23 -14.89 7.81
N GLN A 102 -7.18 -15.78 8.05
CA GLN A 102 -8.58 -15.59 7.63
C GLN A 102 -9.23 -14.40 8.33
N THR A 103 -9.03 -14.23 9.63
CA THR A 103 -9.56 -13.06 10.37
C THR A 103 -9.00 -11.76 9.80
N THR A 104 -7.68 -11.69 9.57
CA THR A 104 -7.07 -10.49 9.00
C THR A 104 -7.51 -10.24 7.57
N ARG A 105 -7.68 -11.30 6.76
CA ARG A 105 -8.21 -11.21 5.40
C ARG A 105 -9.61 -10.59 5.39
N SER A 106 -10.50 -11.02 6.28
CA SER A 106 -11.86 -10.45 6.41
C SER A 106 -11.82 -8.98 6.82
N ASN A 107 -10.95 -8.61 7.76
CA ASN A 107 -10.78 -7.22 8.18
C ASN A 107 -10.26 -6.33 7.04
N LEU A 108 -9.26 -6.81 6.28
CA LEU A 108 -8.71 -6.11 5.11
C LEU A 108 -9.73 -5.98 3.98
N MET A 109 -10.51 -7.03 3.72
CA MET A 109 -11.56 -7.01 2.69
C MET A 109 -12.62 -5.94 3.02
N ARG A 110 -13.07 -5.88 4.27
CA ARG A 110 -14.08 -4.91 4.72
C ARG A 110 -13.64 -3.47 4.46
N ILE A 111 -12.40 -3.11 4.82
CA ILE A 111 -11.89 -1.76 4.58
C ILE A 111 -11.55 -1.53 3.11
N ALA A 112 -11.10 -2.54 2.36
CA ALA A 112 -10.76 -2.41 0.95
C ALA A 112 -11.99 -2.15 0.07
N VAL A 113 -13.08 -2.87 0.29
CA VAL A 113 -14.36 -2.64 -0.40
C VAL A 113 -14.89 -1.24 -0.09
N HIS A 114 -14.89 -0.84 1.18
CA HIS A 114 -15.29 0.51 1.59
C HIS A 114 -14.41 1.58 0.92
N SER A 115 -13.09 1.38 0.92
CA SER A 115 -12.13 2.30 0.29
C SER A 115 -12.33 2.42 -1.22
N ALA A 116 -12.59 1.31 -1.91
CA ALA A 116 -12.84 1.31 -3.35
C ALA A 116 -14.12 2.04 -3.72
N ASN A 117 -15.20 1.90 -2.94
CA ASN A 117 -16.44 2.65 -3.13
C ASN A 117 -16.21 4.16 -2.98
N LEU A 118 -15.47 4.56 -1.94
CA LEU A 118 -15.10 5.96 -1.70
C LEU A 118 -14.15 6.52 -2.77
N MET A 119 -13.24 5.70 -3.31
CA MET A 119 -12.40 6.09 -4.45
C MET A 119 -13.25 6.32 -5.70
N ASP A 120 -14.20 5.42 -5.97
CA ASP A 120 -15.13 5.55 -7.10
C ASP A 120 -15.98 6.83 -6.98
N GLU A 121 -16.40 7.20 -5.78
CA GLU A 121 -17.12 8.44 -5.51
C GLU A 121 -16.23 9.67 -5.70
N LEU A 122 -15.02 9.65 -5.12
CA LEU A 122 -14.04 10.72 -5.25
C LEU A 122 -13.71 10.99 -6.73
N VAL A 123 -13.51 9.95 -7.53
CA VAL A 123 -13.24 10.10 -8.98
C VAL A 123 -14.41 10.69 -9.74
N LYS A 124 -15.65 10.43 -9.31
CA LYS A 124 -16.87 11.02 -9.92
C LYS A 124 -17.05 12.49 -9.56
N THR A 125 -16.72 12.85 -8.31
CA THR A 125 -16.95 14.20 -7.78
C THR A 125 -15.81 15.17 -8.03
N GLU A 126 -14.58 14.64 -8.04
CA GLU A 126 -13.36 15.44 -8.18
C GLU A 126 -12.66 15.12 -9.51
N ASN A 127 -12.31 16.14 -10.26
CA ASN A 127 -11.58 15.96 -11.51
C ASN A 127 -10.09 15.71 -11.26
N VAL A 128 -9.74 14.59 -10.60
CA VAL A 128 -8.37 14.20 -10.27
C VAL A 128 -7.85 13.21 -11.31
N ASN A 129 -6.90 13.63 -12.13
CA ASN A 129 -6.29 12.78 -13.14
C ASN A 129 -5.06 12.06 -12.61
N PHE A 130 -5.10 10.72 -12.52
CA PHE A 130 -4.00 9.89 -12.02
C PHE A 130 -3.78 8.60 -12.83
N ASN A 131 -4.09 8.65 -14.13
CA ASN A 131 -4.02 7.48 -15.02
C ASN A 131 -4.84 6.29 -14.48
N HIS A 132 -6.05 6.59 -14.02
CA HIS A 132 -6.96 5.61 -13.43
C HIS A 132 -7.60 4.75 -14.51
N GLU A 133 -7.48 3.42 -14.35
CA GLU A 133 -8.08 2.43 -15.24
C GLU A 133 -8.89 1.41 -14.44
N ARG A 134 -10.05 1.04 -14.98
CA ARG A 134 -10.99 0.06 -14.39
C ARG A 134 -11.05 -1.22 -15.23
N ASN A 135 -9.90 -1.65 -15.71
CA ASN A 135 -9.78 -2.74 -16.69
C ASN A 135 -9.54 -4.10 -16.03
N GLY A 136 -9.63 -4.18 -14.71
CA GLY A 136 -9.35 -5.40 -13.95
C GLY A 136 -7.86 -5.67 -13.73
N VAL A 137 -7.60 -6.74 -12.95
CA VAL A 137 -6.25 -7.27 -12.69
C VAL A 137 -6.25 -8.77 -12.93
N LEU A 138 -5.30 -9.26 -13.72
CA LEU A 138 -5.10 -10.68 -13.99
C LEU A 138 -3.95 -11.23 -13.14
N HIS A 139 -4.25 -12.20 -12.29
CA HIS A 139 -3.28 -12.93 -11.48
C HIS A 139 -2.75 -14.13 -12.25
N LEU A 140 -1.46 -14.14 -12.62
CA LEU A 140 -0.82 -15.21 -13.38
C LEU A 140 -0.18 -16.25 -12.48
N PHE A 141 -0.30 -17.52 -12.88
CA PHE A 141 0.27 -18.68 -12.19
C PHE A 141 1.18 -19.49 -13.13
N ARG A 142 2.28 -20.03 -12.58
CA ARG A 142 3.31 -20.77 -13.33
C ARG A 142 3.29 -22.27 -13.09
N ASN A 143 2.54 -22.75 -12.11
CA ASN A 143 2.38 -24.17 -11.81
C ASN A 143 0.93 -24.52 -11.48
N GLN A 144 0.52 -25.75 -11.83
CA GLN A 144 -0.86 -26.21 -11.74
C GLN A 144 -1.35 -26.19 -10.30
N LYS A 145 -0.56 -26.68 -9.34
CA LYS A 145 -0.96 -26.74 -7.93
C LYS A 145 -1.36 -25.38 -7.36
N SER A 146 -0.62 -24.30 -7.72
CA SER A 146 -0.95 -22.95 -7.26
C SER A 146 -2.19 -22.40 -7.94
N LEU A 147 -2.41 -22.71 -9.22
CA LEU A 147 -3.61 -22.29 -9.95
C LEU A 147 -4.84 -23.02 -9.42
N ASP A 148 -4.76 -24.33 -9.20
CA ASP A 148 -5.85 -25.14 -8.66
C ASP A 148 -6.26 -24.66 -7.27
N HIS A 149 -5.27 -24.41 -6.39
CA HIS A 149 -5.52 -23.87 -5.06
C HIS A 149 -6.21 -22.49 -5.11
N ALA A 150 -5.72 -21.58 -5.96
CA ALA A 150 -6.34 -20.26 -6.11
C ALA A 150 -7.76 -20.38 -6.70
N THR A 151 -7.96 -21.25 -7.70
CA THR A 151 -9.28 -21.50 -8.28
C THR A 151 -10.26 -22.06 -7.25
N ASP A 152 -9.79 -22.95 -6.37
CA ASP A 152 -10.60 -23.51 -5.30
C ASP A 152 -10.96 -22.44 -4.27
N GLU A 153 -10.03 -21.56 -3.89
CA GLU A 153 -10.35 -20.40 -3.04
C GLU A 153 -11.44 -19.52 -3.65
N GLU A 154 -11.39 -19.24 -4.97
CA GLU A 154 -12.42 -18.42 -5.64
C GLU A 154 -13.81 -19.08 -5.64
N ARG A 155 -13.89 -20.41 -5.72
CA ARG A 155 -15.18 -21.14 -5.61
C ARG A 155 -15.89 -20.92 -4.29
N HIS A 156 -15.14 -20.66 -3.21
CA HIS A 156 -15.66 -20.39 -1.87
C HIS A 156 -15.96 -18.91 -1.60
N VAL A 157 -15.75 -18.03 -2.59
CA VAL A 157 -16.15 -16.61 -2.49
C VAL A 157 -17.66 -16.52 -2.70
N GLU A 158 -18.38 -16.09 -1.66
CA GLU A 158 -19.85 -16.04 -1.67
C GLU A 158 -20.39 -14.97 -2.61
N ASP A 159 -19.78 -13.77 -2.57
CA ASP A 159 -20.17 -12.65 -3.41
C ASP A 159 -19.69 -12.86 -4.86
N PRO A 160 -20.61 -13.02 -5.84
CA PRO A 160 -20.24 -13.19 -7.24
C PRO A 160 -19.39 -12.05 -7.82
N GLU A 161 -19.60 -10.82 -7.35
CA GLU A 161 -18.84 -9.64 -7.80
C GLU A 161 -17.39 -9.66 -7.29
N ALA A 162 -17.15 -10.30 -6.15
CA ALA A 162 -15.82 -10.47 -5.58
C ALA A 162 -15.05 -11.65 -6.18
N ARG A 163 -15.78 -12.57 -6.86
CA ARG A 163 -15.20 -13.81 -7.38
C ARG A 163 -14.36 -13.55 -8.63
N GLY A 164 -13.11 -14.05 -8.60
CA GLY A 164 -12.24 -14.06 -9.75
C GLY A 164 -12.61 -15.16 -10.75
N GLU A 165 -12.45 -14.88 -12.03
CA GLU A 165 -12.66 -15.80 -13.14
C GLU A 165 -11.39 -16.61 -13.41
N ALA A 166 -11.46 -17.94 -13.28
CA ALA A 166 -10.34 -18.84 -13.56
C ALA A 166 -10.20 -19.02 -15.07
N LEU A 167 -9.01 -18.79 -15.61
CA LEU A 167 -8.69 -18.81 -17.04
C LEU A 167 -7.52 -19.76 -17.32
N ASN A 168 -7.62 -20.50 -18.41
CA ASN A 168 -6.46 -21.17 -18.99
C ASN A 168 -5.54 -20.15 -19.69
N ARG A 169 -4.43 -20.62 -20.28
CA ARG A 169 -3.46 -19.76 -20.97
C ARG A 169 -4.11 -18.93 -22.08
N ASP A 170 -4.92 -19.56 -22.92
CA ASP A 170 -5.55 -18.89 -24.06
C ASP A 170 -6.56 -17.85 -23.60
N GLY A 171 -7.31 -18.12 -22.54
CA GLY A 171 -8.19 -17.16 -21.90
C GLY A 171 -7.43 -15.95 -21.33
N CYS A 172 -6.28 -16.18 -20.71
CA CYS A 172 -5.41 -15.07 -20.26
C CYS A 172 -4.93 -14.20 -21.42
N ILE A 173 -4.52 -14.82 -22.54
CA ILE A 173 -4.08 -14.11 -23.77
C ILE A 173 -5.25 -13.35 -24.43
N ALA A 174 -6.45 -13.91 -24.40
CA ALA A 174 -7.64 -13.24 -24.94
C ALA A 174 -7.97 -11.95 -24.16
N ILE A 175 -7.78 -11.95 -22.83
CA ILE A 175 -7.97 -10.78 -21.97
C ILE A 175 -6.81 -9.77 -22.11
N GLU A 176 -5.56 -10.27 -22.14
CA GLU A 176 -4.35 -9.45 -22.26
C GLU A 176 -3.45 -9.97 -23.41
N PRO A 177 -3.61 -9.45 -24.63
CA PRO A 177 -2.86 -9.92 -25.79
C PRO A 177 -1.34 -9.77 -25.69
N ALA A 178 -0.83 -8.84 -24.85
CA ALA A 178 0.61 -8.70 -24.63
C ALA A 178 1.26 -9.97 -24.07
N LEU A 179 0.51 -10.84 -23.41
CA LEU A 179 0.96 -12.14 -22.89
C LEU A 179 1.31 -13.16 -23.98
N ALA A 180 0.82 -12.97 -25.22
CA ALA A 180 1.16 -13.82 -26.36
C ALA A 180 2.64 -13.75 -26.76
N GLN A 181 3.38 -12.72 -26.33
CA GLN A 181 4.81 -12.57 -26.59
C GLN A 181 5.65 -13.66 -25.93
N ASN A 182 5.22 -14.18 -24.78
CA ASN A 182 5.92 -15.28 -24.07
C ASN A 182 4.96 -16.19 -23.30
N PRO A 183 4.11 -16.97 -23.99
CA PRO A 183 3.05 -17.76 -23.37
C PRO A 183 3.57 -18.93 -22.51
N SER A 184 4.84 -19.30 -22.65
CA SER A 184 5.47 -20.34 -21.82
C SER A 184 5.71 -19.93 -20.36
N GLN A 185 5.61 -18.64 -20.06
CA GLN A 185 5.89 -18.09 -18.73
C GLN A 185 4.75 -18.30 -17.72
N PHE A 186 3.60 -18.72 -18.14
CA PHE A 186 2.43 -18.99 -17.28
C PHE A 186 1.58 -20.12 -17.85
N ILE A 187 0.72 -20.71 -17.05
CA ILE A 187 -0.18 -21.81 -17.46
C ILE A 187 -1.64 -21.38 -17.46
N GLY A 188 -1.98 -20.32 -16.73
CA GLY A 188 -3.32 -19.80 -16.59
C GLY A 188 -3.33 -18.67 -15.55
N GLY A 189 -4.52 -18.22 -15.21
CA GLY A 189 -4.69 -17.09 -14.28
C GLY A 189 -6.06 -17.02 -13.65
N ILE A 190 -6.22 -16.02 -12.78
CA ILE A 190 -7.50 -15.60 -12.20
C ILE A 190 -7.69 -14.13 -12.54
N PHE A 191 -8.76 -13.80 -13.23
CA PHE A 191 -9.09 -12.43 -13.62
C PHE A 191 -10.10 -11.82 -12.65
N HIS A 192 -9.72 -10.72 -12.00
CA HIS A 192 -10.57 -9.93 -11.10
C HIS A 192 -10.99 -8.65 -11.82
N ARG A 193 -12.19 -8.65 -12.40
CA ARG A 193 -12.69 -7.58 -13.26
C ARG A 193 -12.91 -6.23 -12.55
N HIS A 194 -13.15 -6.24 -11.25
CA HIS A 194 -13.45 -5.05 -10.45
C HIS A 194 -12.22 -4.43 -9.78
N GLU A 195 -11.05 -5.03 -9.98
CA GLU A 195 -9.80 -4.42 -9.56
C GLU A 195 -9.42 -3.30 -10.53
N GLN A 196 -8.65 -2.33 -10.02
CA GLN A 196 -8.33 -1.11 -10.75
C GLN A 196 -6.83 -0.83 -10.70
N THR A 197 -6.36 0.08 -11.55
CA THR A 197 -4.99 0.60 -11.50
C THR A 197 -4.98 2.12 -11.54
N GLY A 198 -3.94 2.74 -10.98
CA GLY A 198 -3.76 4.18 -10.98
C GLY A 198 -2.46 4.61 -10.34
N ASP A 199 -1.97 5.78 -10.73
CA ASP A 199 -0.73 6.35 -10.20
C ASP A 199 -0.97 7.03 -8.84
N ALA A 200 -0.53 6.37 -7.76
CA ALA A 200 -0.69 6.86 -6.40
C ALA A 200 0.03 8.20 -6.15
N HIS A 201 1.21 8.42 -6.77
CA HIS A 201 1.92 9.69 -6.64
C HIS A 201 1.17 10.82 -7.32
N ARG A 202 0.74 10.59 -8.56
CA ARG A 202 -0.03 11.57 -9.33
C ARG A 202 -1.34 11.91 -8.63
N PHE A 203 -2.07 10.91 -8.13
CA PHE A 203 -3.27 11.11 -7.31
C PHE A 203 -2.98 11.99 -6.09
N THR A 204 -1.95 11.62 -5.30
CA THR A 204 -1.58 12.36 -4.09
C THR A 204 -1.25 13.80 -4.39
N LYS A 205 -0.50 14.05 -5.47
CA LYS A 205 -0.10 15.38 -5.91
C LYS A 205 -1.29 16.22 -6.40
N GLU A 206 -2.16 15.65 -7.24
CA GLU A 206 -3.33 16.39 -7.75
C GLU A 206 -4.35 16.67 -6.63
N LEU A 207 -4.60 15.69 -5.74
CA LEU A 207 -5.47 15.91 -4.59
C LEU A 207 -4.90 16.95 -3.62
N SER A 208 -3.58 17.00 -3.42
CA SER A 208 -2.94 18.04 -2.59
C SER A 208 -3.10 19.44 -3.17
N LYS A 209 -3.03 19.61 -4.50
CA LYS A 209 -3.30 20.88 -5.17
C LYS A 209 -4.74 21.33 -4.99
N LEU A 210 -5.70 20.41 -5.17
CA LEU A 210 -7.11 20.66 -4.95
C LEU A 210 -7.36 21.12 -3.51
N LEU A 211 -6.79 20.44 -2.53
CA LEU A 211 -6.92 20.79 -1.11
C LEU A 211 -6.29 22.12 -0.76
N LYS A 212 -5.15 22.46 -1.37
CA LYS A 212 -4.54 23.80 -1.21
C LYS A 212 -5.50 24.90 -1.67
N ASN A 213 -6.18 24.72 -2.79
CA ASN A 213 -7.19 25.64 -3.29
C ASN A 213 -8.43 25.72 -2.39
N ARG A 214 -8.68 24.69 -1.57
CA ARG A 214 -9.75 24.64 -0.55
C ARG A 214 -9.31 25.12 0.83
N GLY A 215 -8.12 25.76 0.93
CA GLY A 215 -7.63 26.37 2.16
C GLY A 215 -6.87 25.45 3.12
N VAL A 216 -6.51 24.23 2.70
CA VAL A 216 -5.61 23.37 3.48
C VAL A 216 -4.19 23.93 3.44
N ILE A 217 -3.56 24.08 4.61
CA ILE A 217 -2.19 24.59 4.75
C ILE A 217 -1.20 23.42 4.65
N PHE A 218 -0.26 23.50 3.73
CA PHE A 218 0.83 22.53 3.58
C PHE A 218 2.17 23.15 4.01
N ARG A 219 2.87 22.49 4.92
CA ARG A 219 4.21 22.84 5.37
C ARG A 219 5.16 21.70 5.04
N TYR A 220 5.83 21.80 3.90
CA TYR A 220 6.85 20.86 3.44
C TYR A 220 8.22 21.18 4.04
N GLY A 221 9.11 20.19 4.13
CA GLY A 221 10.42 20.32 4.76
C GLY A 221 10.33 20.46 6.28
N VAL A 222 9.24 20.03 6.91
CA VAL A 222 9.01 20.10 8.36
C VAL A 222 9.00 18.70 8.97
N ASN A 223 9.95 18.42 9.83
CA ASN A 223 10.09 17.12 10.48
C ASN A 223 9.47 17.14 11.89
N ALA A 224 8.42 16.31 12.08
CA ALA A 224 7.81 16.11 13.40
C ALA A 224 8.76 15.32 14.30
N GLN A 225 9.00 15.80 15.53
CA GLN A 225 9.95 15.21 16.47
C GLN A 225 9.26 14.56 17.67
N ARG A 226 8.33 15.26 18.32
CA ARG A 226 7.70 14.80 19.55
C ARG A 226 6.30 15.35 19.74
N ILE A 227 5.40 14.51 20.24
CA ILE A 227 4.06 14.89 20.67
C ILE A 227 4.13 15.65 21.99
N LEU A 228 3.46 16.80 22.05
CA LEU A 228 3.27 17.58 23.26
C LEU A 228 1.92 17.24 23.89
N SER A 229 1.92 16.74 25.12
CA SER A 229 0.69 16.36 25.82
C SER A 229 0.62 16.95 27.22
N LYS A 230 -0.61 17.29 27.64
CA LYS A 230 -0.94 17.70 29.02
C LYS A 230 -2.10 16.83 29.49
N GLY A 231 -1.83 15.99 30.48
CA GLY A 231 -2.79 14.98 30.92
C GLY A 231 -3.14 13.99 29.80
N ASN A 232 -4.42 13.84 29.50
CA ASN A 232 -4.93 12.91 28.49
C ASN A 232 -5.20 13.57 27.11
N ARG A 233 -4.69 14.79 26.89
CA ARG A 233 -4.83 15.52 25.61
C ARG A 233 -3.49 15.94 25.05
N VAL A 234 -3.41 15.96 23.74
CA VAL A 234 -2.29 16.52 22.97
C VAL A 234 -2.57 18.01 22.72
N SER A 235 -1.56 18.86 22.88
CA SER A 235 -1.62 20.29 22.58
C SER A 235 -0.95 20.66 21.25
N GLY A 236 -0.21 19.73 20.64
CA GLY A 236 0.51 19.95 19.39
C GLY A 236 1.73 19.03 19.27
N LEU A 237 2.67 19.47 18.43
CA LEU A 237 3.94 18.76 18.17
C LEU A 237 5.12 19.73 18.24
N THR A 238 6.29 19.22 18.67
CA THR A 238 7.58 19.86 18.35
C THR A 238 8.03 19.40 16.98
N THR A 239 8.56 20.31 16.22
CA THR A 239 9.19 20.07 14.93
C THR A 239 10.61 20.65 14.92
N ASP A 240 11.38 20.39 13.88
CA ASP A 240 12.68 21.05 13.64
C ASP A 240 12.55 22.55 13.35
N GLN A 241 11.32 23.06 13.11
CA GLN A 241 11.02 24.48 12.86
C GLN A 241 10.19 25.11 13.98
N GLY A 242 10.16 24.52 15.18
CA GLY A 242 9.43 25.02 16.34
C GLY A 242 8.17 24.21 16.67
N VAL A 243 7.34 24.77 17.53
CA VAL A 243 6.11 24.13 18.02
C VAL A 243 4.94 24.44 17.08
N ILE A 244 4.12 23.45 16.81
CA ILE A 244 2.83 23.62 16.11
C ILE A 244 1.73 23.17 17.05
N GLU A 245 0.88 24.11 17.45
CA GLU A 245 -0.29 23.84 18.29
C GLU A 245 -1.51 23.45 17.44
N SER A 246 -2.35 22.57 17.99
CA SER A 246 -3.58 22.11 17.31
C SER A 246 -4.58 21.53 18.30
N ASP A 247 -5.86 21.54 17.94
CA ASP A 247 -6.94 20.95 18.73
C ASP A 247 -6.92 19.41 18.66
N ALA A 248 -6.52 18.88 17.51
CA ALA A 248 -6.38 17.44 17.24
C ALA A 248 -5.17 17.15 16.34
N VAL A 249 -4.61 15.96 16.48
CA VAL A 249 -3.46 15.48 15.69
C VAL A 249 -3.77 14.13 15.07
N VAL A 250 -3.46 13.96 13.79
CA VAL A 250 -3.52 12.66 13.07
C VAL A 250 -2.12 12.26 12.64
N ILE A 251 -1.64 11.11 13.06
CA ILE A 251 -0.34 10.56 12.67
C ILE A 251 -0.52 9.63 11.46
N SER A 252 -0.06 10.12 10.29
CA SER A 252 -0.03 9.39 9.01
C SER A 252 1.40 9.29 8.45
N ALA A 253 2.40 9.20 9.35
CA ALA A 253 3.83 9.31 9.06
C ALA A 253 4.49 7.96 8.72
N ALA A 254 3.74 6.98 8.24
CA ALA A 254 4.24 5.68 7.81
C ALA A 254 5.20 5.04 8.84
N ASN A 255 6.45 4.76 8.49
CA ASN A 255 7.43 4.15 9.39
C ASN A 255 7.79 5.05 10.59
N SER A 256 7.78 6.37 10.41
CA SER A 256 8.07 7.33 11.49
C SER A 256 6.96 7.39 12.56
N SER A 257 5.77 6.85 12.27
CA SER A 257 4.66 6.79 13.24
C SER A 257 5.02 6.05 14.50
N ALA A 258 5.79 4.95 14.41
CA ALA A 258 6.22 4.18 15.58
C ALA A 258 7.13 4.99 16.51
N GLN A 259 8.02 5.83 15.94
CA GLN A 259 8.91 6.70 16.71
C GLN A 259 8.12 7.82 17.39
N LEU A 260 7.23 8.48 16.66
CA LEU A 260 6.40 9.56 17.21
C LEU A 260 5.48 9.08 18.35
N LEU A 261 4.96 7.85 18.23
CA LEU A 261 4.05 7.25 19.20
C LEU A 261 4.78 6.52 20.34
N ASN A 262 6.12 6.45 20.32
CA ASN A 262 6.88 5.61 21.26
C ASN A 262 6.66 5.95 22.75
N SER A 263 6.38 7.22 23.09
CA SER A 263 6.07 7.63 24.45
C SER A 263 4.75 7.06 24.99
N ALA A 264 3.83 6.70 24.09
CA ALA A 264 2.52 6.14 24.41
C ALA A 264 2.45 4.64 24.18
N TYR A 265 3.03 4.20 23.09
CA TYR A 265 3.01 2.82 22.61
C TYR A 265 4.45 2.36 22.34
N PRO A 266 5.24 2.09 23.39
CA PRO A 266 6.59 1.62 23.23
C PRO A 266 6.60 0.29 22.45
N LYS A 267 7.45 0.21 21.42
CA LYS A 267 7.57 -0.98 20.57
C LYS A 267 6.35 -1.27 19.68
N LEU A 268 5.59 -0.22 19.26
CA LEU A 268 4.55 -0.38 18.24
C LEU A 268 5.14 -1.10 17.02
N PRO A 269 4.57 -2.25 16.59
CA PRO A 269 5.24 -3.13 15.65
C PRO A 269 5.03 -2.72 14.18
N ILE A 270 5.49 -1.52 13.82
CA ILE A 270 5.61 -1.09 12.43
C ILE A 270 7.07 -1.24 12.03
N TYR A 271 7.35 -2.06 11.01
CA TYR A 271 8.70 -2.32 10.53
C TYR A 271 8.84 -1.93 9.06
N PRO A 272 9.92 -1.22 8.67
CA PRO A 272 10.17 -0.85 7.28
C PRO A 272 10.59 -2.08 6.47
N VAL A 273 9.78 -2.44 5.46
CA VAL A 273 10.12 -3.50 4.52
C VAL A 273 10.35 -2.88 3.15
N LYS A 274 11.59 -2.97 2.66
CA LYS A 274 12.00 -2.36 1.39
C LYS A 274 11.40 -3.10 0.21
N GLY A 275 10.91 -2.34 -0.75
CA GLY A 275 10.44 -2.83 -2.04
C GLY A 275 11.00 -2.00 -3.16
N TYR A 276 10.94 -2.56 -4.36
CA TYR A 276 11.54 -1.98 -5.55
C TYR A 276 10.53 -1.80 -6.65
N SER A 277 10.73 -0.81 -7.51
CA SER A 277 10.00 -0.68 -8.75
C SER A 277 10.87 -0.12 -9.88
N ILE A 278 10.45 -0.45 -11.09
CA ILE A 278 10.94 0.16 -12.33
C ILE A 278 9.77 0.79 -13.06
N THR A 279 10.06 1.83 -13.82
CA THR A 279 9.08 2.49 -14.71
C THR A 279 9.70 2.60 -16.09
N VAL A 280 9.11 1.89 -17.03
CA VAL A 280 9.56 1.80 -18.43
C VAL A 280 8.64 2.66 -19.30
N GLN A 281 9.19 3.47 -20.20
CA GLN A 281 8.42 4.20 -21.21
C GLN A 281 7.90 3.23 -22.27
N THR A 282 6.62 3.36 -22.60
CA THR A 282 5.93 2.46 -23.54
C THR A 282 5.57 3.15 -24.87
N SER A 283 5.85 4.45 -25.01
CA SER A 283 5.62 5.20 -26.26
C SER A 283 6.44 4.62 -27.39
N GLY A 284 5.78 4.28 -28.50
CA GLY A 284 6.42 3.62 -29.66
C GLY A 284 6.54 2.11 -29.53
N PHE A 285 6.07 1.50 -28.42
CA PHE A 285 6.10 0.06 -28.19
C PHE A 285 4.70 -0.50 -27.95
N ASN A 286 4.40 -1.68 -28.49
CA ASN A 286 3.07 -2.30 -28.44
C ASN A 286 2.99 -3.52 -27.48
N GLY A 287 4.08 -3.87 -26.81
CA GLY A 287 4.17 -5.09 -26.00
C GLY A 287 3.87 -4.91 -24.52
N ALA A 288 3.51 -3.71 -24.08
CA ALA A 288 3.13 -3.49 -22.68
C ALA A 288 1.68 -3.90 -22.43
N PRO A 289 1.35 -4.50 -21.25
CA PRO A 289 -0.01 -4.88 -20.92
C PRO A 289 -0.91 -3.64 -20.78
N LYS A 290 -2.20 -3.83 -21.10
CA LYS A 290 -3.24 -2.79 -20.95
C LYS A 290 -3.97 -2.88 -19.63
N ILE A 291 -4.05 -4.08 -19.03
CA ILE A 291 -4.67 -4.31 -17.73
C ILE A 291 -3.60 -4.47 -16.64
N GLY A 292 -4.02 -4.44 -15.37
CA GLY A 292 -3.15 -4.80 -14.27
C GLY A 292 -2.77 -6.28 -14.32
N ILE A 293 -1.50 -6.61 -14.09
CA ILE A 293 -1.03 -8.00 -14.01
C ILE A 293 -0.34 -8.22 -12.67
N GLN A 294 -0.65 -9.34 -12.01
CA GLN A 294 0.03 -9.80 -10.82
C GLN A 294 0.69 -11.16 -11.09
N ASP A 295 2.02 -11.21 -11.26
CA ASP A 295 2.74 -12.51 -11.28
C ASP A 295 2.78 -13.08 -9.87
N HIS A 296 1.93 -14.06 -9.62
CA HIS A 296 1.76 -14.64 -8.30
C HIS A 296 2.99 -15.42 -7.83
N SER A 297 3.74 -16.00 -8.75
CA SER A 297 4.93 -16.80 -8.44
C SER A 297 6.14 -15.93 -8.09
N ARG A 298 6.31 -14.79 -8.78
CA ARG A 298 7.43 -13.86 -8.60
C ARG A 298 7.12 -12.68 -7.68
N LYS A 299 5.84 -12.54 -7.29
CA LYS A 299 5.35 -11.43 -6.46
C LYS A 299 5.63 -10.06 -7.07
N ILE A 300 5.44 -9.95 -8.39
CA ILE A 300 5.61 -8.71 -9.15
C ILE A 300 4.25 -8.26 -9.66
N GLY A 301 3.88 -7.01 -9.33
CA GLY A 301 2.72 -6.34 -9.89
C GLY A 301 3.13 -5.43 -11.05
N PHE A 302 2.33 -5.46 -12.13
CA PHE A 302 2.51 -4.62 -13.31
C PHE A 302 1.26 -3.78 -13.52
N SER A 303 1.45 -2.48 -13.80
CA SER A 303 0.34 -1.56 -14.13
C SER A 303 0.74 -0.63 -15.26
N ARG A 304 -0.17 -0.46 -16.23
CA ARG A 304 -0.06 0.58 -17.24
C ARG A 304 -0.53 1.91 -16.63
N LEU A 305 0.35 2.90 -16.58
CA LEU A 305 0.09 4.24 -16.02
C LEU A 305 0.27 5.28 -17.13
N GLY A 306 -0.75 5.42 -17.96
CA GLY A 306 -0.66 6.19 -19.21
C GLY A 306 0.34 5.56 -20.19
N GLU A 307 1.39 6.30 -20.55
CA GLU A 307 2.46 5.81 -21.45
C GLU A 307 3.64 5.19 -20.71
N GLN A 308 3.41 4.67 -19.51
CA GLN A 308 4.45 4.03 -18.70
C GLN A 308 3.98 2.67 -18.20
N LEU A 309 4.87 1.69 -18.22
CA LEU A 309 4.70 0.43 -17.50
C LEU A 309 5.44 0.49 -16.18
N ARG A 310 4.72 0.37 -15.08
CA ARG A 310 5.27 0.20 -13.74
C ARG A 310 5.33 -1.29 -13.42
N ALA A 311 6.52 -1.78 -13.05
CA ALA A 311 6.68 -3.08 -12.43
C ALA A 311 7.22 -2.89 -11.00
N ALA A 312 6.55 -3.50 -10.02
CA ALA A 312 6.97 -3.39 -8.62
C ALA A 312 6.89 -4.73 -7.91
N GLY A 313 7.90 -5.03 -7.12
CA GLY A 313 8.00 -6.31 -6.42
C GLY A 313 8.99 -6.29 -5.28
N THR A 314 9.36 -7.46 -4.84
CA THR A 314 10.35 -7.74 -3.80
C THR A 314 9.96 -7.22 -2.42
N ALA A 315 10.35 -7.98 -1.40
CA ALA A 315 10.29 -7.60 0.00
C ALA A 315 11.63 -7.89 0.65
N GLU A 316 12.31 -6.85 1.11
CA GLU A 316 13.61 -6.95 1.73
C GLU A 316 13.54 -6.48 3.18
N PHE A 317 13.89 -7.37 4.11
CA PHE A 317 13.93 -7.15 5.54
C PHE A 317 15.36 -6.87 6.00
N GLY A 318 15.52 -5.87 6.87
CA GLY A 318 16.83 -5.46 7.36
C GLY A 318 17.62 -4.60 6.36
N ALA A 319 16.98 -3.95 5.39
CA ALA A 319 17.61 -2.93 4.56
C ALA A 319 18.15 -1.77 5.42
N ARG A 320 19.26 -1.15 4.99
CA ARG A 320 19.89 -0.04 5.71
C ARG A 320 19.33 1.32 5.32
N ASP A 321 18.87 1.43 4.10
CA ASP A 321 18.42 2.66 3.45
C ASP A 321 17.30 2.36 2.46
N ASP A 322 16.82 3.38 1.79
CA ASP A 322 15.83 3.31 0.71
C ASP A 322 16.46 3.50 -0.69
N ALA A 323 17.79 3.48 -0.81
CA ALA A 323 18.45 3.54 -2.12
C ALA A 323 18.19 2.26 -2.94
N PRO A 324 17.90 2.35 -4.25
CA PRO A 324 17.73 1.17 -5.08
C PRO A 324 18.99 0.32 -5.15
N ASP A 325 18.88 -0.97 -4.81
CA ASP A 325 19.94 -1.95 -5.00
C ASP A 325 19.97 -2.40 -6.47
N HIS A 326 21.15 -2.32 -7.10
CA HIS A 326 21.34 -2.59 -8.53
C HIS A 326 20.91 -4.02 -8.90
N THR A 327 21.32 -5.01 -8.10
CA THR A 327 21.02 -6.43 -8.38
C THR A 327 19.51 -6.69 -8.36
N ARG A 328 18.79 -6.05 -7.43
CA ARG A 328 17.33 -6.17 -7.31
C ARG A 328 16.60 -5.47 -8.46
N ILE A 329 17.08 -4.31 -8.86
CA ILE A 329 16.55 -3.58 -10.02
C ILE A 329 16.76 -4.37 -11.30
N GLU A 330 17.99 -4.90 -11.51
CA GLU A 330 18.32 -5.72 -12.67
C GLU A 330 17.44 -7.00 -12.72
N ALA A 331 17.27 -7.69 -11.60
CA ALA A 331 16.38 -8.84 -11.51
C ALA A 331 14.94 -8.47 -11.88
N LEU A 332 14.44 -7.33 -11.41
CA LEU A 332 13.09 -6.85 -11.74
C LEU A 332 12.95 -6.48 -13.23
N CYS A 333 13.96 -5.80 -13.81
CA CYS A 333 14.02 -5.51 -15.25
C CYS A 333 13.99 -6.80 -16.07
N ASN A 334 14.82 -7.79 -15.71
CA ASN A 334 14.90 -9.06 -16.41
C ASN A 334 13.59 -9.84 -16.33
N GLN A 335 12.93 -9.89 -15.17
CA GLN A 335 11.63 -10.53 -15.01
C GLN A 335 10.53 -9.84 -15.82
N THR A 336 10.57 -8.51 -15.89
CA THR A 336 9.63 -7.73 -16.69
C THR A 336 9.84 -7.98 -18.19
N ARG A 337 11.10 -7.94 -18.63
CA ARG A 337 11.48 -8.21 -20.04
C ARG A 337 11.13 -9.65 -20.46
N ILE A 338 11.26 -10.62 -19.58
CA ILE A 338 10.87 -12.01 -19.85
C ILE A 338 9.36 -12.11 -20.11
N LEU A 339 8.53 -11.43 -19.34
CA LEU A 339 7.09 -11.51 -19.49
C LEU A 339 6.57 -10.61 -20.62
N PHE A 340 7.16 -9.42 -20.78
CA PHE A 340 6.77 -8.39 -21.75
C PHE A 340 7.97 -7.85 -22.53
N PRO A 341 8.59 -8.65 -23.43
CA PRO A 341 9.83 -8.26 -24.12
C PRO A 341 9.68 -7.00 -24.99
N GLY A 342 8.49 -6.77 -25.53
CA GLY A 342 8.18 -5.59 -26.37
C GLY A 342 7.57 -4.42 -25.60
N ALA A 343 7.66 -4.36 -24.26
CA ALA A 343 6.96 -3.35 -23.47
C ALA A 343 7.58 -1.95 -23.54
N GLY A 344 8.86 -1.82 -23.86
CA GLY A 344 9.54 -0.54 -23.90
C GLY A 344 11.06 -0.67 -23.83
N GLU A 345 11.73 0.46 -23.64
CA GLU A 345 13.18 0.54 -23.50
C GLU A 345 13.59 0.41 -22.04
N PHE A 346 14.10 -0.76 -21.68
CA PHE A 346 14.46 -1.10 -20.30
C PHE A 346 15.75 -0.45 -19.81
N GLU A 347 16.62 -0.07 -20.72
CA GLU A 347 17.91 0.57 -20.46
C GLU A 347 17.74 1.97 -19.84
N THR A 348 16.65 2.64 -20.17
CA THR A 348 16.27 3.98 -19.66
C THR A 348 15.23 3.92 -18.55
N ALA A 349 14.92 2.72 -18.04
CA ALA A 349 13.93 2.54 -17.00
C ALA A 349 14.26 3.35 -15.73
N LYS A 350 13.30 4.13 -15.25
CA LYS A 350 13.44 4.83 -13.95
C LYS A 350 13.33 3.81 -12.83
N THR A 351 14.28 3.85 -11.92
CA THR A 351 14.37 2.93 -10.79
C THR A 351 13.97 3.61 -9.49
N TRP A 352 13.36 2.86 -8.58
CA TRP A 352 12.97 3.37 -7.28
C TRP A 352 12.95 2.24 -6.24
N ALA A 353 13.20 2.61 -4.98
CA ALA A 353 12.95 1.77 -3.83
C ALA A 353 12.25 2.57 -2.73
N GLY A 354 11.51 1.89 -1.87
CA GLY A 354 10.82 2.54 -0.76
C GLY A 354 10.45 1.56 0.35
N LEU A 355 10.18 2.12 1.52
CA LEU A 355 10.02 1.38 2.77
C LEU A 355 8.52 1.26 3.12
N ARG A 356 7.95 0.06 2.95
CA ARG A 356 6.56 -0.23 3.34
C ARG A 356 6.45 -0.25 4.86
N PRO A 357 5.50 0.50 5.47
CA PRO A 357 5.27 0.49 6.93
C PRO A 357 4.46 -0.76 7.32
N MET A 358 5.12 -1.90 7.48
CA MET A 358 4.47 -3.19 7.69
C MET A 358 4.13 -3.44 9.16
N THR A 359 2.86 -3.77 9.44
CA THR A 359 2.44 -4.41 10.68
C THR A 359 2.60 -5.93 10.56
N PRO A 360 2.76 -6.69 11.67
CA PRO A 360 2.96 -8.13 11.59
C PRO A 360 1.78 -8.91 11.01
N ASP A 361 0.56 -8.43 11.24
CA ASP A 361 -0.67 -9.00 10.70
C ASP A 361 -1.01 -8.49 9.29
N GLY A 362 -0.42 -7.37 8.87
CA GLY A 362 -0.65 -6.73 7.57
C GLY A 362 -1.87 -5.79 7.52
N ALA A 363 -2.63 -5.67 8.63
CA ALA A 363 -3.73 -4.71 8.72
C ALA A 363 -3.24 -3.31 9.14
N PRO A 364 -3.83 -2.22 8.64
CA PRO A 364 -3.48 -0.86 9.06
C PRO A 364 -3.87 -0.61 10.52
N ILE A 365 -3.32 0.44 11.11
CA ILE A 365 -3.69 0.95 12.42
C ILE A 365 -4.48 2.22 12.21
N VAL A 366 -5.78 2.19 12.52
CA VAL A 366 -6.72 3.28 12.23
C VAL A 366 -7.57 3.56 13.47
N GLY A 367 -7.69 4.83 13.88
CA GLY A 367 -8.59 5.25 14.93
C GLY A 367 -7.94 6.03 16.06
N ARG A 368 -8.57 5.98 17.23
CA ARG A 368 -8.14 6.71 18.44
C ARG A 368 -6.89 6.09 19.08
N THR A 369 -6.19 6.91 19.85
CA THR A 369 -5.13 6.46 20.76
C THR A 369 -5.60 6.62 22.22
N LYS A 370 -4.69 6.40 23.16
CA LYS A 370 -4.97 6.68 24.60
C LYS A 370 -5.22 8.17 24.90
N TRP A 371 -4.77 9.08 24.05
CA TRP A 371 -5.10 10.50 24.16
C TRP A 371 -6.40 10.81 23.40
N LYS A 372 -7.24 11.65 23.98
CA LYS A 372 -8.58 11.94 23.46
C LYS A 372 -8.60 12.54 22.06
N ASN A 373 -7.55 13.31 21.71
CA ASN A 373 -7.47 14.08 20.47
C ASN A 373 -6.21 13.74 19.63
N LEU A 374 -5.65 12.55 19.83
CA LEU A 374 -4.62 12.00 18.98
C LEU A 374 -5.14 10.75 18.27
N PHE A 375 -5.03 10.76 16.96
CA PHE A 375 -5.51 9.71 16.08
C PHE A 375 -4.37 9.15 15.25
N VAL A 376 -4.53 7.92 14.77
CA VAL A 376 -3.53 7.24 13.94
C VAL A 376 -4.18 6.70 12.68
N ASN A 377 -3.49 6.88 11.56
CA ASN A 377 -3.85 6.31 10.25
C ASN A 377 -2.56 5.87 9.55
N THR A 378 -2.06 4.69 9.91
CA THR A 378 -0.70 4.27 9.57
C THR A 378 -0.56 2.74 9.48
N GLY A 379 0.63 2.23 9.15
CA GLY A 379 0.89 0.80 9.15
C GLY A 379 0.23 0.02 8.02
N HIS A 380 -0.11 0.67 6.90
CA HIS A 380 -0.85 0.08 5.78
C HIS A 380 -0.04 -0.92 4.95
N GLY A 381 1.24 -1.06 5.19
CA GLY A 381 2.10 -2.01 4.49
C GLY A 381 2.09 -1.83 2.97
N SER A 382 1.77 -2.90 2.25
CA SER A 382 1.67 -2.89 0.78
C SER A 382 0.33 -2.42 0.25
N LEU A 383 -0.68 -2.22 1.11
CA LEU A 383 -2.06 -1.92 0.72
C LEU A 383 -2.43 -0.44 0.89
N GLY A 384 -1.46 0.43 1.25
CA GLY A 384 -1.73 1.84 1.55
C GLY A 384 -2.44 2.60 0.44
N TRP A 385 -2.16 2.29 -0.82
CA TRP A 385 -2.87 2.86 -1.96
C TRP A 385 -4.34 2.42 -2.01
N SER A 386 -4.58 1.11 -1.90
CA SER A 386 -5.94 0.53 -1.94
C SER A 386 -6.81 0.95 -0.76
N LEU A 387 -6.21 1.15 0.43
CA LEU A 387 -6.94 1.41 1.66
C LEU A 387 -7.03 2.90 2.03
N ALA A 388 -6.39 3.79 1.27
CA ALA A 388 -6.24 5.20 1.63
C ALA A 388 -7.57 5.91 1.86
N CYS A 389 -8.54 5.81 0.94
CA CYS A 389 -9.83 6.46 1.08
C CYS A 389 -10.62 5.91 2.28
N GLY A 390 -10.69 4.58 2.42
CA GLY A 390 -11.43 3.93 3.50
C GLY A 390 -10.90 4.26 4.89
N SER A 391 -9.58 4.13 5.08
CA SER A 391 -8.96 4.44 6.37
C SER A 391 -9.05 5.92 6.72
N SER A 392 -8.97 6.80 5.73
CA SER A 392 -9.06 8.23 5.93
C SER A 392 -10.48 8.71 6.24
N HIS A 393 -11.50 8.10 5.60
CA HIS A 393 -12.90 8.35 5.93
C HIS A 393 -13.24 7.93 7.37
N ILE A 394 -12.73 6.76 7.80
CA ILE A 394 -12.84 6.31 9.21
C ILE A 394 -12.24 7.36 10.16
N ILE A 395 -11.06 7.91 9.84
CA ILE A 395 -10.46 8.96 10.67
C ILE A 395 -11.31 10.21 10.71
N ALA A 396 -11.91 10.62 9.59
CA ALA A 396 -12.81 11.77 9.57
C ALA A 396 -14.02 11.53 10.47
N ASP A 397 -14.65 10.35 10.42
CA ASP A 397 -15.74 9.98 11.32
C ASP A 397 -15.32 10.07 12.80
N VAL A 398 -14.17 9.44 13.12
CA VAL A 398 -13.70 9.38 14.53
C VAL A 398 -13.29 10.75 15.06
N VAL A 399 -12.68 11.61 14.25
CA VAL A 399 -12.30 12.99 14.61
C VAL A 399 -13.52 13.86 14.78
N SER A 400 -14.52 13.71 13.92
CA SER A 400 -15.79 14.44 13.96
C SER A 400 -16.82 13.81 14.92
N GLU A 401 -16.39 12.86 15.74
CA GLU A 401 -17.22 12.18 16.77
C GLU A 401 -18.44 11.42 16.18
N ARG A 402 -18.36 11.01 14.90
CA ARG A 402 -19.35 10.14 14.26
C ARG A 402 -19.01 8.66 14.49
N THR A 403 -20.03 7.81 14.42
CA THR A 403 -19.82 6.36 14.37
C THR A 403 -19.26 5.98 12.98
N PRO A 404 -18.10 5.31 12.92
CA PRO A 404 -17.55 4.85 11.64
C PRO A 404 -18.51 3.95 10.88
N THR A 405 -18.55 4.11 9.57
CA THR A 405 -19.43 3.37 8.66
C THR A 405 -19.16 1.85 8.66
N ILE A 406 -17.93 1.44 9.00
CA ILE A 406 -17.53 0.03 9.08
C ILE A 406 -17.03 -0.31 10.49
N ASP A 407 -17.17 -1.59 10.85
CA ASP A 407 -16.60 -2.11 12.10
C ASP A 407 -15.07 -2.01 12.12
N LEU A 408 -14.50 -1.47 13.19
CA LEU A 408 -13.06 -1.26 13.39
C LEU A 408 -12.36 -2.45 14.07
N THR A 409 -13.05 -3.54 14.35
CA THR A 409 -12.45 -4.75 14.95
C THR A 409 -11.25 -5.22 14.14
N GLY A 410 -10.10 -5.36 14.81
CA GLY A 410 -8.82 -5.73 14.20
C GLY A 410 -8.11 -4.62 13.43
N LEU A 411 -8.60 -3.35 13.46
CA LEU A 411 -7.96 -2.20 12.82
C LEU A 411 -7.41 -1.19 13.83
N THR A 412 -7.82 -1.23 15.11
CA THR A 412 -7.37 -0.27 16.12
C THR A 412 -5.98 -0.59 16.67
N ILE A 413 -5.35 0.40 17.32
CA ILE A 413 -4.02 0.26 17.91
C ILE A 413 -3.99 -0.72 19.09
N ASP A 414 -5.13 -0.93 19.75
CA ASP A 414 -5.26 -1.75 20.96
C ASP A 414 -4.93 -3.22 20.72
N ARG A 415 -5.01 -3.70 19.47
CA ARG A 415 -4.60 -5.07 19.13
C ARG A 415 -3.11 -5.35 19.31
N PHE A 416 -2.33 -4.30 19.57
CA PHE A 416 -0.88 -4.36 19.85
C PHE A 416 -0.52 -3.87 21.27
N ALA A 417 -1.52 -3.48 22.07
CA ALA A 417 -1.36 -3.03 23.45
C ALA A 417 -0.94 -4.18 24.39
#